data_893afe0c991a034c99f3ca4fce4fd6c1
#
_entry.id   893afe0c991a034c99f3ca4fce4fd6c1
#
_cell.length_a   1.000
_cell.length_b   1.000
_cell.length_c   1.000
_cell.angle_alpha   90.00
_cell.angle_beta   90.00
_cell.angle_gamma   90.00
#
_symmetry.space_group_name_H-M   'P 1'
#
loop_
_entity.id
_entity.type
_entity.pdbx_description
1 polymer ?
#
loop_
_entity_poly.entity_id
_entity_poly.type
_entity_poly.pdbx_seq_one_letter_code
_entity_poly.pdbx_strand_id
1 'polypeptide(L)'
;MPFKSGFVNIIGKPNAGKSTLMNAIIGERLSIITPKAQTTRHRIVGILNGEGFQVVFSDTPGIIKDPAYRLQESMNRFIEGSFQDADVFLYLAEIGQKPRKEDIPEQLQDTTIPLILVISKIDTGNQAMLEEHVSGWKALLPQAEIIPVSATNRFNLDYLLNSILHHLPEAPAYFEEDALTDRNERFFVTEIIREKILLNYQKEIPYAVEVVVDEFKDEPQIAKISAIIFVARESQKGILIGHKGSALKKTSTEARTDIEKFLGKKVFLAIQVKVSKDWRDNEKQLRRFGYLS
;
A
#
# COMPACT_ATOMS: atom_id res chain seq x y z
N MET A 1 -15.59 -20.93 20.02
CA MET A 1 -14.10 -20.90 19.99
C MET A 1 -13.66 -19.58 20.59
N PRO A 2 -12.50 -19.47 21.23
CA PRO A 2 -12.00 -18.17 21.69
C PRO A 2 -11.80 -17.22 20.52
N PHE A 3 -11.97 -15.92 20.75
CA PHE A 3 -11.79 -14.89 19.73
C PHE A 3 -10.30 -14.74 19.40
N LYS A 4 -9.97 -14.68 18.11
CA LYS A 4 -8.60 -14.50 17.62
C LYS A 4 -8.42 -13.12 17.01
N SER A 5 -7.36 -12.42 17.40
CA SER A 5 -7.07 -11.11 16.83
C SER A 5 -5.56 -10.88 16.80
N GLY A 6 -5.07 -10.20 15.77
CA GLY A 6 -3.65 -9.88 15.67
C GLY A 6 -3.28 -9.11 14.42
N PHE A 7 -2.03 -8.64 14.41
CA PHE A 7 -1.45 -7.84 13.34
C PHE A 7 -0.70 -8.72 12.34
N VAL A 8 -1.07 -8.58 11.08
CA VAL A 8 -0.48 -9.31 9.95
C VAL A 8 0.24 -8.32 9.04
N ASN A 9 1.56 -8.32 9.08
CA ASN A 9 2.35 -7.35 8.34
C ASN A 9 2.83 -7.91 7.00
N ILE A 10 2.44 -7.20 5.93
CA ILE A 10 2.73 -7.59 4.55
C ILE A 10 4.02 -6.92 4.10
N ILE A 11 5.05 -7.72 3.88
CA ILE A 11 6.42 -7.28 3.56
C ILE A 11 6.82 -7.84 2.20
N GLY A 12 7.64 -7.13 1.46
CA GLY A 12 8.16 -7.57 0.16
C GLY A 12 8.65 -6.42 -0.67
N LYS A 13 9.28 -6.76 -1.79
CA LYS A 13 9.80 -5.78 -2.76
C LYS A 13 8.70 -4.85 -3.30
N PRO A 14 9.07 -3.69 -3.85
CA PRO A 14 8.13 -2.90 -4.63
C PRO A 14 7.49 -3.74 -5.75
N ASN A 15 6.20 -3.55 -5.97
CA ASN A 15 5.41 -4.27 -6.99
C ASN A 15 5.23 -5.78 -6.79
N ALA A 16 5.63 -6.35 -5.65
CA ALA A 16 5.37 -7.76 -5.34
C ALA A 16 3.88 -8.12 -5.18
N GLY A 17 2.98 -7.12 -5.18
CA GLY A 17 1.53 -7.33 -5.08
C GLY A 17 0.95 -7.19 -3.68
N LYS A 18 1.66 -6.54 -2.74
CA LYS A 18 1.23 -6.34 -1.34
C LYS A 18 -0.14 -5.68 -1.24
N SER A 19 -0.29 -4.50 -1.82
CA SER A 19 -1.55 -3.74 -1.83
C SER A 19 -2.67 -4.49 -2.55
N THR A 20 -2.35 -5.20 -3.63
CA THR A 20 -3.32 -6.03 -4.37
C THR A 20 -3.82 -7.18 -3.49
N LEU A 21 -2.91 -7.84 -2.77
CA LEU A 21 -3.26 -8.95 -1.88
C LEU A 21 -4.15 -8.45 -0.73
N MET A 22 -3.76 -7.38 -0.04
CA MET A 22 -4.55 -6.81 1.05
C MET A 22 -5.96 -6.44 0.59
N ASN A 23 -6.09 -5.67 -0.51
CA ASN A 23 -7.39 -5.31 -1.06
C ASN A 23 -8.23 -6.54 -1.44
N ALA A 24 -7.61 -7.59 -2.00
CA ALA A 24 -8.32 -8.80 -2.40
C ALA A 24 -8.83 -9.63 -1.21
N ILE A 25 -8.07 -9.69 -0.11
CA ILE A 25 -8.49 -10.39 1.12
C ILE A 25 -9.60 -9.63 1.83
N ILE A 26 -9.45 -8.30 1.99
CA ILE A 26 -10.44 -7.46 2.69
C ILE A 26 -11.71 -7.32 1.84
N GLY A 27 -11.60 -7.36 0.52
CA GLY A 27 -12.73 -7.15 -0.40
C GLY A 27 -12.98 -5.67 -0.73
N GLU A 28 -12.20 -4.76 -0.15
CA GLU A 28 -12.32 -3.30 -0.32
C GLU A 28 -11.02 -2.69 -0.83
N ARG A 29 -11.13 -1.55 -1.52
CA ARG A 29 -9.98 -0.85 -2.08
C ARG A 29 -9.40 0.16 -1.10
N LEU A 30 -8.59 -0.31 -0.17
CA LEU A 30 -7.93 0.53 0.85
C LEU A 30 -6.58 1.08 0.38
N SER A 31 -5.85 0.34 -0.45
CA SER A 31 -4.57 0.77 -1.02
C SER A 31 -4.69 1.00 -2.52
N ILE A 32 -4.03 2.03 -3.03
CA ILE A 32 -3.93 2.26 -4.47
C ILE A 32 -2.98 1.24 -5.12
N ILE A 33 -3.28 0.90 -6.37
CA ILE A 33 -2.53 -0.11 -7.11
C ILE A 33 -2.06 0.49 -8.45
N THR A 34 -0.75 0.56 -8.66
CA THR A 34 -0.16 0.97 -9.93
C THR A 34 1.09 0.12 -10.23
N PRO A 35 1.52 0.02 -11.50
CA PRO A 35 2.75 -0.69 -11.85
C PRO A 35 4.03 0.07 -11.45
N LYS A 36 3.91 1.28 -10.87
CA LYS A 36 5.05 2.11 -10.50
C LYS A 36 5.56 1.80 -9.10
N ALA A 37 6.86 1.89 -8.91
CA ALA A 37 7.46 1.84 -7.59
C ALA A 37 6.95 3.01 -6.72
N GLN A 38 7.07 2.89 -5.39
CA GLN A 38 6.61 3.90 -4.42
C GLN A 38 5.12 4.24 -4.54
N THR A 39 4.29 3.29 -5.02
CA THR A 39 2.83 3.42 -5.04
C THR A 39 2.33 3.57 -3.61
N THR A 40 2.66 2.66 -2.71
CA THR A 40 2.41 2.79 -1.27
C THR A 40 3.54 3.58 -0.63
N ARG A 41 3.24 4.71 0.02
CA ARG A 41 4.20 5.57 0.73
C ARG A 41 4.01 5.57 2.23
N HIS A 42 2.79 5.32 2.69
CA HIS A 42 2.42 5.21 4.10
C HIS A 42 2.17 3.75 4.46
N ARG A 43 2.26 3.42 5.73
CA ARG A 43 1.69 2.19 6.24
C ARG A 43 0.16 2.34 6.23
N ILE A 44 -0.53 1.43 5.55
CA ILE A 44 -1.99 1.43 5.46
C ILE A 44 -2.51 0.22 6.22
N VAL A 45 -3.36 0.48 7.20
CA VAL A 45 -4.04 -0.56 7.97
C VAL A 45 -5.35 -0.90 7.30
N GLY A 46 -5.56 -2.20 7.11
CA GLY A 46 -6.83 -2.76 6.66
C GLY A 46 -7.33 -3.80 7.65
N ILE A 47 -8.59 -3.70 8.06
CA ILE A 47 -9.18 -4.51 9.11
C ILE A 47 -10.18 -5.47 8.47
N LEU A 48 -10.01 -6.76 8.72
CA LEU A 48 -10.93 -7.80 8.32
C LEU A 48 -11.60 -8.39 9.56
N ASN A 49 -12.90 -8.18 9.69
CA ASN A 49 -13.73 -8.76 10.74
C ASN A 49 -14.44 -10.01 10.23
N GLY A 50 -14.56 -11.03 11.08
CA GLY A 50 -15.29 -12.25 10.80
C GLY A 50 -15.81 -12.90 12.07
N GLU A 51 -16.57 -13.98 11.92
CA GLU A 51 -17.11 -14.70 13.07
C GLU A 51 -15.98 -15.29 13.93
N GLY A 52 -15.78 -14.73 15.11
CA GLY A 52 -14.75 -15.16 16.07
C GLY A 52 -13.33 -14.68 15.78
N PHE A 53 -13.13 -13.72 14.86
CA PHE A 53 -11.80 -13.17 14.60
C PHE A 53 -11.80 -11.73 14.12
N GLN A 54 -10.65 -11.06 14.31
CA GLN A 54 -10.29 -9.80 13.64
C GLN A 54 -8.84 -9.87 13.18
N VAL A 55 -8.58 -9.65 11.89
CA VAL A 55 -7.22 -9.56 11.33
C VAL A 55 -6.90 -8.13 10.96
N VAL A 56 -5.80 -7.61 11.50
CA VAL A 56 -5.32 -6.26 11.21
C VAL A 56 -4.16 -6.34 10.24
N PHE A 57 -4.43 -6.17 8.95
CA PHE A 57 -3.41 -6.16 7.91
C PHE A 57 -2.67 -4.83 7.86
N SER A 58 -1.37 -4.88 7.62
CA SER A 58 -0.55 -3.70 7.32
C SER A 58 0.06 -3.83 5.93
N ASP A 59 -0.41 -3.00 4.98
CA ASP A 59 0.28 -2.79 3.71
C ASP A 59 1.41 -1.77 3.91
N THR A 60 2.63 -2.19 3.66
CA THR A 60 3.83 -1.36 3.85
C THR A 60 4.40 -0.88 2.52
N PRO A 61 5.12 0.25 2.49
CA PRO A 61 5.96 0.59 1.36
C PRO A 61 6.86 -0.59 0.94
N GLY A 62 7.25 -0.64 -0.33
CA GLY A 62 8.26 -1.61 -0.75
C GLY A 62 9.64 -1.23 -0.20
N ILE A 63 10.43 -2.21 0.18
CA ILE A 63 11.79 -2.02 0.72
C ILE A 63 12.66 -1.28 -0.28
N ILE A 64 13.29 -0.19 0.13
CA ILE A 64 14.22 0.62 -0.67
C ILE A 64 15.63 0.41 -0.11
N LYS A 65 16.51 -0.29 -0.86
CA LYS A 65 17.86 -0.63 -0.37
C LYS A 65 18.75 0.59 -0.19
N ASP A 66 18.74 1.53 -1.14
CA ASP A 66 19.57 2.73 -1.12
C ASP A 66 18.71 3.99 -1.22
N PRO A 67 18.22 4.52 -0.09
CA PRO A 67 17.35 5.70 -0.10
C PRO A 67 18.14 6.93 -0.57
N ALA A 68 17.66 7.56 -1.64
CA ALA A 68 18.31 8.73 -2.27
C ALA A 68 17.90 10.06 -1.61
N TYR A 69 16.84 10.09 -0.81
CA TYR A 69 16.33 11.28 -0.13
C TYR A 69 15.49 10.90 1.10
N ARG A 70 15.31 11.85 2.04
CA ARG A 70 14.68 11.62 3.35
C ARG A 70 13.27 11.02 3.31
N LEU A 71 12.49 11.33 2.29
CA LEU A 71 11.17 10.67 2.14
C LEU A 71 11.31 9.14 2.04
N GLN A 72 12.30 8.65 1.29
CA GLN A 72 12.53 7.20 1.17
C GLN A 72 13.02 6.58 2.47
N GLU A 73 13.85 7.30 3.24
CA GLU A 73 14.22 6.88 4.60
C GLU A 73 12.97 6.77 5.50
N SER A 74 12.06 7.75 5.40
CA SER A 74 10.81 7.73 6.16
C SER A 74 9.91 6.55 5.76
N MET A 75 9.87 6.20 4.46
CA MET A 75 9.16 5.01 4.00
C MET A 75 9.76 3.73 4.60
N ASN A 76 11.09 3.63 4.67
CA ASN A 76 11.75 2.47 5.30
C ASN A 76 11.43 2.39 6.80
N ARG A 77 11.32 3.52 7.53
CA ARG A 77 10.91 3.52 8.95
C ARG A 77 9.51 2.96 9.17
N PHE A 78 8.58 3.16 8.24
CA PHE A 78 7.26 2.49 8.33
C PHE A 78 7.39 0.96 8.25
N ILE A 79 8.34 0.46 7.46
CA ILE A 79 8.62 -0.98 7.37
C ILE A 79 9.27 -1.46 8.68
N GLU A 80 10.27 -0.73 9.20
CA GLU A 80 10.93 -1.05 10.47
C GLU A 80 9.91 -1.12 11.63
N GLY A 81 8.99 -0.15 11.71
CA GLY A 81 7.90 -0.17 12.70
C GLY A 81 7.00 -1.39 12.55
N SER A 82 6.77 -1.87 11.33
CA SER A 82 5.93 -3.04 11.10
C SER A 82 6.57 -4.37 11.55
N PHE A 83 7.89 -4.41 11.75
CA PHE A 83 8.52 -5.59 12.33
C PHE A 83 8.31 -5.73 13.85
N GLN A 84 7.93 -4.63 14.52
CA GLN A 84 7.83 -4.60 15.99
C GLN A 84 6.46 -5.05 16.51
N ASP A 85 5.41 -4.91 15.71
CA ASP A 85 4.02 -5.14 16.13
C ASP A 85 3.35 -6.33 15.41
N ALA A 86 4.10 -7.16 14.69
CA ALA A 86 3.55 -8.28 13.95
C ALA A 86 3.30 -9.51 14.83
N ASP A 87 2.12 -10.11 14.72
CA ASP A 87 1.82 -11.46 15.19
C ASP A 87 2.07 -12.51 14.10
N VAL A 88 1.96 -12.11 12.83
CA VAL A 88 2.26 -12.93 11.65
C VAL A 88 2.92 -12.08 10.57
N PHE A 89 3.95 -12.61 9.93
CA PHE A 89 4.53 -12.01 8.73
C PHE A 89 4.03 -12.68 7.46
N LEU A 90 3.61 -11.86 6.50
CA LEU A 90 3.41 -12.29 5.11
C LEU A 90 4.57 -11.72 4.28
N TYR A 91 5.50 -12.56 3.87
CA TYR A 91 6.58 -12.16 2.97
C TYR A 91 6.19 -12.49 1.53
N LEU A 92 5.99 -11.46 0.70
CA LEU A 92 5.59 -11.60 -0.69
C LEU A 92 6.79 -11.68 -1.63
N ALA A 93 6.85 -12.76 -2.39
CA ALA A 93 7.80 -12.98 -3.47
C ALA A 93 7.05 -13.24 -4.79
N GLU A 94 7.39 -12.51 -5.85
CA GLU A 94 6.76 -12.66 -7.16
C GLU A 94 7.30 -13.88 -7.89
N ILE A 95 6.42 -14.67 -8.53
CA ILE A 95 6.80 -15.91 -9.25
C ILE A 95 7.87 -15.68 -10.35
N GLY A 96 7.95 -14.50 -10.95
CA GLY A 96 8.97 -14.17 -11.96
C GLY A 96 10.35 -13.84 -11.40
N GLN A 97 10.54 -13.80 -10.07
CA GLN A 97 11.78 -13.36 -9.42
C GLN A 97 12.45 -14.55 -8.71
N LYS A 98 13.64 -14.93 -9.15
CA LYS A 98 14.40 -16.03 -8.52
C LYS A 98 14.62 -15.77 -7.03
N PRO A 99 14.44 -16.78 -6.17
CA PRO A 99 14.76 -16.69 -4.75
C PRO A 99 16.23 -16.31 -4.51
N ARG A 100 16.47 -15.32 -3.66
CA ARG A 100 17.82 -14.87 -3.29
C ARG A 100 17.86 -14.50 -1.83
N LYS A 101 18.92 -14.92 -1.13
CA LYS A 101 19.09 -14.62 0.30
C LYS A 101 19.17 -13.13 0.57
N GLU A 102 19.83 -12.35 -0.31
CA GLU A 102 19.97 -10.90 -0.19
C GLU A 102 18.66 -10.12 -0.34
N ASP A 103 17.59 -10.76 -0.77
CA ASP A 103 16.26 -10.16 -0.89
C ASP A 103 15.41 -10.33 0.36
N ILE A 104 15.84 -11.22 1.26
CA ILE A 104 15.15 -11.50 2.53
C ILE A 104 15.61 -10.48 3.56
N PRO A 105 14.69 -9.68 4.17
CA PRO A 105 15.02 -8.83 5.31
C PRO A 105 15.67 -9.66 6.43
N GLU A 106 16.71 -9.11 7.06
CA GLU A 106 17.41 -9.78 8.17
C GLU A 106 16.43 -10.19 9.28
N GLN A 107 15.46 -9.35 9.59
CA GLN A 107 14.43 -9.58 10.60
C GLN A 107 13.57 -10.82 10.33
N LEU A 108 13.48 -11.30 9.08
CA LEU A 108 12.73 -12.50 8.71
C LEU A 108 13.57 -13.77 8.68
N GLN A 109 14.91 -13.68 8.65
CA GLN A 109 15.78 -14.83 8.51
C GLN A 109 15.73 -15.74 9.75
N ASP A 110 15.72 -15.13 10.95
CA ASP A 110 15.75 -15.83 12.24
C ASP A 110 14.53 -15.48 13.12
N THR A 111 13.40 -15.10 12.51
CA THR A 111 12.20 -14.72 13.27
C THR A 111 11.57 -15.91 13.99
N THR A 112 11.11 -15.68 15.21
CA THR A 112 10.25 -16.61 15.97
C THR A 112 8.76 -16.37 15.71
N ILE A 113 8.42 -15.22 15.08
CA ILE A 113 7.07 -14.91 14.69
C ILE A 113 6.68 -15.78 13.49
N PRO A 114 5.48 -16.35 13.43
CA PRO A 114 5.01 -17.12 12.28
C PRO A 114 5.23 -16.38 10.96
N LEU A 115 5.88 -17.06 10.01
CA LEU A 115 6.22 -16.53 8.71
C LEU A 115 5.53 -17.33 7.60
N ILE A 116 4.66 -16.66 6.85
CA ILE A 116 4.04 -17.20 5.64
C ILE A 116 4.71 -16.53 4.43
N LEU A 117 5.37 -17.31 3.60
CA LEU A 117 5.93 -16.86 2.32
C LEU A 117 4.86 -17.02 1.24
N VAL A 118 4.39 -15.91 0.73
CA VAL A 118 3.38 -15.89 -0.35
C VAL A 118 4.08 -15.77 -1.69
N ILE A 119 4.02 -16.83 -2.53
CA ILE A 119 4.43 -16.73 -3.92
C ILE A 119 3.28 -16.05 -4.68
N SER A 120 3.46 -14.77 -4.99
CA SER A 120 2.44 -13.94 -5.61
C SER A 120 2.46 -14.02 -7.14
N LYS A 121 1.34 -13.59 -7.76
CA LYS A 121 1.15 -13.50 -9.21
C LYS A 121 1.37 -14.81 -9.95
N ILE A 122 0.98 -15.93 -9.37
CA ILE A 122 1.16 -17.24 -9.99
C ILE A 122 0.43 -17.40 -11.33
N ASP A 123 -0.57 -16.55 -11.58
CA ASP A 123 -1.28 -16.41 -12.85
C ASP A 123 -0.40 -15.95 -14.01
N THR A 124 0.79 -15.38 -13.73
CA THR A 124 1.77 -14.95 -14.74
C THR A 124 2.87 -15.98 -15.00
N GLY A 125 2.87 -17.09 -14.27
CA GLY A 125 3.84 -18.18 -14.38
C GLY A 125 3.22 -19.49 -14.86
N ASN A 126 3.99 -20.57 -14.75
CA ASN A 126 3.56 -21.93 -15.03
C ASN A 126 3.96 -22.89 -13.89
N GLN A 127 3.51 -24.14 -13.96
CA GLN A 127 3.73 -25.15 -12.93
C GLN A 127 5.23 -25.38 -12.66
N ALA A 128 6.06 -25.49 -13.69
CA ALA A 128 7.49 -25.74 -13.52
C ALA A 128 8.20 -24.58 -12.79
N MET A 129 7.85 -23.33 -13.13
CA MET A 129 8.34 -22.15 -12.42
C MET A 129 7.90 -22.17 -10.95
N LEU A 130 6.66 -22.54 -10.66
CA LEU A 130 6.15 -22.61 -9.30
C LEU A 130 6.92 -23.63 -8.47
N GLU A 131 7.16 -24.82 -9.00
CA GLU A 131 7.92 -25.88 -8.32
C GLU A 131 9.36 -25.47 -8.05
N GLU A 132 10.04 -24.81 -9.01
CA GLU A 132 11.38 -24.22 -8.84
C GLU A 132 11.37 -23.19 -7.72
N HIS A 133 10.36 -22.28 -7.70
CA HIS A 133 10.24 -21.23 -6.69
C HIS A 133 9.98 -21.80 -5.29
N VAL A 134 9.05 -22.75 -5.16
CA VAL A 134 8.77 -23.42 -3.88
C VAL A 134 10.03 -24.08 -3.33
N SER A 135 10.74 -24.84 -4.17
CA SER A 135 11.98 -25.52 -3.77
C SER A 135 13.06 -24.53 -3.36
N GLY A 136 13.26 -23.47 -4.14
CA GLY A 136 14.25 -22.42 -3.85
C GLY A 136 13.97 -21.65 -2.56
N TRP A 137 12.72 -21.26 -2.33
CA TRP A 137 12.34 -20.57 -1.10
C TRP A 137 12.40 -21.49 0.12
N LYS A 138 12.01 -22.76 0.00
CA LYS A 138 12.11 -23.73 1.09
C LYS A 138 13.54 -23.95 1.55
N ALA A 139 14.51 -23.87 0.63
CA ALA A 139 15.93 -23.95 0.97
C ALA A 139 16.44 -22.68 1.70
N LEU A 140 15.89 -21.49 1.40
CA LEU A 140 16.31 -20.22 2.00
C LEU A 140 15.58 -19.89 3.30
N LEU A 141 14.31 -20.27 3.42
CA LEU A 141 13.43 -20.02 4.57
C LEU A 141 12.70 -21.31 4.96
N PRO A 142 13.42 -22.31 5.52
CA PRO A 142 12.84 -23.62 5.84
C PRO A 142 11.73 -23.56 6.90
N GLN A 143 11.71 -22.49 7.73
CA GLN A 143 10.70 -22.25 8.76
C GLN A 143 9.41 -21.64 8.20
N ALA A 144 9.43 -21.09 6.97
CA ALA A 144 8.25 -20.44 6.41
C ALA A 144 7.25 -21.46 5.84
N GLU A 145 5.97 -21.24 6.08
CA GLU A 145 4.90 -21.87 5.31
C GLU A 145 4.84 -21.20 3.94
N ILE A 146 4.84 -21.99 2.85
CA ILE A 146 4.85 -21.43 1.49
C ILE A 146 3.48 -21.62 0.85
N ILE A 147 2.85 -20.49 0.49
CA ILE A 147 1.50 -20.48 -0.11
C ILE A 147 1.52 -19.74 -1.45
N PRO A 148 1.29 -20.43 -2.58
CA PRO A 148 1.11 -19.80 -3.87
C PRO A 148 -0.26 -19.10 -3.96
N VAL A 149 -0.27 -17.84 -4.46
CA VAL A 149 -1.49 -17.02 -4.52
C VAL A 149 -1.57 -16.23 -5.82
N SER A 150 -2.77 -16.12 -6.39
CA SER A 150 -3.13 -15.08 -7.34
C SER A 150 -4.20 -14.18 -6.73
N ALA A 151 -3.82 -12.98 -6.30
CA ALA A 151 -4.75 -12.00 -5.76
C ALA A 151 -5.75 -11.52 -6.83
N THR A 152 -5.31 -11.38 -8.08
CA THR A 152 -6.13 -10.95 -9.22
C THR A 152 -7.22 -11.97 -9.54
N ASN A 153 -6.87 -13.26 -9.53
CA ASN A 153 -7.80 -14.37 -9.82
C ASN A 153 -8.48 -14.92 -8.55
N ARG A 154 -8.23 -14.31 -7.39
CA ARG A 154 -8.72 -14.77 -6.07
C ARG A 154 -8.38 -16.23 -5.74
N PHE A 155 -7.29 -16.74 -6.30
CA PHE A 155 -6.87 -18.11 -6.09
C PHE A 155 -6.08 -18.23 -4.78
N ASN A 156 -6.41 -19.24 -3.96
CA ASN A 156 -5.83 -19.56 -2.65
C ASN A 156 -5.96 -18.45 -1.57
N LEU A 157 -6.84 -17.43 -1.74
CA LEU A 157 -7.03 -16.41 -0.71
C LEU A 157 -7.65 -16.97 0.57
N ASP A 158 -8.65 -17.86 0.45
CA ASP A 158 -9.30 -18.48 1.60
C ASP A 158 -8.34 -19.42 2.36
N TYR A 159 -7.49 -20.15 1.62
CA TYR A 159 -6.46 -21.00 2.22
C TYR A 159 -5.43 -20.14 2.98
N LEU A 160 -4.97 -19.04 2.38
CA LEU A 160 -4.07 -18.08 3.02
C LEU A 160 -4.69 -17.48 4.29
N LEU A 161 -5.97 -17.07 4.22
CA LEU A 161 -6.67 -16.52 5.38
C LEU A 161 -6.78 -17.56 6.50
N ASN A 162 -7.14 -18.79 6.20
CA ASN A 162 -7.21 -19.88 7.18
C ASN A 162 -5.85 -20.16 7.83
N SER A 163 -4.74 -20.12 7.06
CA SER A 163 -3.40 -20.27 7.59
C SER A 163 -3.06 -19.10 8.54
N ILE A 164 -3.37 -17.86 8.15
CA ILE A 164 -3.22 -16.68 9.02
C ILE A 164 -3.97 -16.89 10.34
N LEU A 165 -5.26 -17.24 10.28
CA LEU A 165 -6.11 -17.43 11.46
C LEU A 165 -5.60 -18.55 12.38
N HIS A 166 -4.92 -19.57 11.80
CA HIS A 166 -4.31 -20.62 12.59
C HIS A 166 -3.20 -20.05 13.51
N HIS A 167 -2.41 -19.12 13.00
CA HIS A 167 -1.27 -18.54 13.69
C HIS A 167 -1.62 -17.36 14.61
N LEU A 168 -2.80 -16.73 14.44
CA LEU A 168 -3.20 -15.61 15.29
C LEU A 168 -3.39 -16.02 16.75
N PRO A 169 -2.98 -15.16 17.70
CA PRO A 169 -3.21 -15.37 19.13
C PRO A 169 -4.68 -15.24 19.50
N GLU A 170 -5.04 -15.81 20.64
CA GLU A 170 -6.30 -15.54 21.31
C GLU A 170 -6.20 -14.16 21.98
N ALA A 171 -6.93 -13.18 21.46
CA ALA A 171 -6.95 -11.80 21.94
C ALA A 171 -8.30 -11.14 21.63
N PRO A 172 -8.71 -10.11 22.38
CA PRO A 172 -9.88 -9.31 22.03
C PRO A 172 -9.64 -8.51 20.75
N ALA A 173 -10.71 -8.05 20.10
CA ALA A 173 -10.63 -7.16 18.96
C ALA A 173 -9.89 -5.85 19.31
N TYR A 174 -9.05 -5.39 18.41
CA TYR A 174 -8.30 -4.10 18.53
C TYR A 174 -9.12 -2.92 18.04
N PHE A 175 -10.05 -3.16 17.13
CA PHE A 175 -10.88 -2.14 16.48
C PHE A 175 -12.36 -2.54 16.59
N GLU A 176 -13.26 -1.58 16.37
CA GLU A 176 -14.70 -1.82 16.31
C GLU A 176 -15.04 -2.75 15.13
N GLU A 177 -16.16 -3.50 15.25
CA GLU A 177 -16.52 -4.54 14.28
C GLU A 177 -16.84 -4.00 12.87
N ASP A 178 -17.22 -2.73 12.75
CA ASP A 178 -17.49 -2.06 11.46
C ASP A 178 -16.29 -1.30 10.91
N ALA A 179 -15.18 -1.27 11.65
CA ALA A 179 -13.96 -0.61 11.19
C ALA A 179 -13.31 -1.39 10.04
N LEU A 180 -13.01 -0.70 8.94
CA LEU A 180 -12.28 -1.23 7.78
C LEU A 180 -10.81 -0.77 7.75
N THR A 181 -10.49 0.35 8.42
CA THR A 181 -9.17 0.98 8.39
C THR A 181 -9.04 2.02 9.49
N ASP A 182 -7.80 2.42 9.81
CA ASP A 182 -7.48 3.54 10.71
C ASP A 182 -7.48 4.90 10.01
N ARG A 183 -7.73 4.93 8.68
CA ARG A 183 -7.63 6.14 7.87
C ARG A 183 -8.99 6.79 7.64
N ASN A 184 -8.99 8.13 7.55
CA ASN A 184 -10.17 8.90 7.22
C ASN A 184 -10.36 9.07 5.69
N GLU A 185 -11.53 9.54 5.27
CA GLU A 185 -11.86 9.76 3.86
C GLU A 185 -10.90 10.72 3.16
N ARG A 186 -10.37 11.74 3.86
CA ARG A 186 -9.40 12.68 3.28
C ARG A 186 -8.12 11.98 2.81
N PHE A 187 -7.67 10.98 3.55
CA PHE A 187 -6.52 10.18 3.16
C PHE A 187 -6.79 9.43 1.84
N PHE A 188 -7.94 8.78 1.72
CA PHE A 188 -8.30 8.05 0.49
C PHE A 188 -8.47 8.98 -0.71
N VAL A 189 -9.07 10.16 -0.53
CA VAL A 189 -9.15 11.18 -1.58
C VAL A 189 -7.76 11.61 -2.04
N THR A 190 -6.83 11.83 -1.10
CA THR A 190 -5.42 12.13 -1.39
C THR A 190 -4.79 11.02 -2.24
N GLU A 191 -4.97 9.76 -1.84
CA GLU A 191 -4.41 8.61 -2.52
C GLU A 191 -5.04 8.40 -3.92
N ILE A 192 -6.35 8.60 -4.08
CA ILE A 192 -7.01 8.53 -5.40
C ILE A 192 -6.42 9.58 -6.35
N ILE A 193 -6.22 10.83 -5.90
CA ILE A 193 -5.59 11.87 -6.73
C ILE A 193 -4.16 11.47 -7.08
N ARG A 194 -3.39 10.97 -6.10
CA ARG A 194 -2.01 10.52 -6.29
C ARG A 194 -1.92 9.33 -7.24
N GLU A 195 -2.85 8.40 -7.20
CA GLU A 195 -2.94 7.30 -8.17
C GLU A 195 -3.09 7.81 -9.60
N LYS A 196 -3.98 8.78 -9.85
CA LYS A 196 -4.14 9.33 -11.20
C LYS A 196 -2.87 10.04 -11.68
N ILE A 197 -2.12 10.67 -10.77
CA ILE A 197 -0.81 11.22 -11.11
C ILE A 197 0.17 10.09 -11.47
N LEU A 198 0.21 9.03 -10.68
CA LEU A 198 1.05 7.87 -10.97
C LEU A 198 0.72 7.24 -12.32
N LEU A 199 -0.54 7.18 -12.73
CA LEU A 199 -0.98 6.58 -13.99
C LEU A 199 -0.74 7.50 -15.19
N ASN A 200 -1.04 8.80 -15.08
CA ASN A 200 -1.06 9.74 -16.19
C ASN A 200 0.29 10.39 -16.51
N TYR A 201 1.21 10.46 -15.53
CA TYR A 201 2.52 11.09 -15.72
C TYR A 201 3.64 10.06 -15.70
N GLN A 202 4.79 10.42 -16.29
CA GLN A 202 5.93 9.55 -16.44
C GLN A 202 7.21 10.19 -15.89
N LYS A 203 8.34 9.49 -16.03
CA LYS A 203 9.67 9.90 -15.57
C LYS A 203 9.63 10.22 -14.07
N GLU A 204 10.15 11.37 -13.66
CA GLU A 204 10.29 11.79 -12.27
C GLU A 204 9.01 12.38 -11.65
N ILE A 205 8.03 12.82 -12.46
CA ILE A 205 6.82 13.49 -11.95
C ILE A 205 6.08 12.66 -10.89
N PRO A 206 5.79 11.37 -11.10
CA PRO A 206 5.12 10.53 -10.11
C PRO A 206 5.81 10.48 -8.75
N TYR A 207 7.13 10.62 -8.74
CA TYR A 207 7.95 10.53 -7.54
C TYR A 207 8.24 11.88 -6.88
N ALA A 208 7.94 12.97 -7.59
CA ALA A 208 8.21 14.34 -7.16
C ALA A 208 6.99 15.07 -6.60
N VAL A 209 5.82 14.43 -6.60
CA VAL A 209 4.57 15.03 -6.14
C VAL A 209 4.20 14.58 -4.73
N GLU A 210 3.55 15.49 -4.00
CA GLU A 210 2.79 15.22 -2.80
C GLU A 210 1.41 15.84 -2.94
N VAL A 211 0.39 15.15 -2.47
CA VAL A 211 -1.00 15.60 -2.53
C VAL A 211 -1.53 15.84 -1.12
N VAL A 212 -2.18 16.97 -0.91
CA VAL A 212 -2.80 17.31 0.36
C VAL A 212 -4.21 17.80 0.10
N VAL A 213 -5.19 17.22 0.78
CA VAL A 213 -6.56 17.76 0.84
C VAL A 213 -6.59 18.92 1.84
N ASP A 214 -6.68 20.13 1.32
CA ASP A 214 -6.70 21.37 2.11
C ASP A 214 -8.08 21.59 2.74
N GLU A 215 -9.14 21.41 1.95
CA GLU A 215 -10.52 21.55 2.39
C GLU A 215 -11.35 20.32 1.97
N PHE A 216 -12.17 19.86 2.89
CA PHE A 216 -13.13 18.78 2.65
C PHE A 216 -14.43 19.13 3.38
N LYS A 217 -15.45 19.54 2.62
CA LYS A 217 -16.79 19.82 3.12
C LYS A 217 -17.74 18.75 2.61
N ASP A 218 -18.20 17.92 3.49
CA ASP A 218 -19.16 16.87 3.19
C ASP A 218 -20.58 17.38 3.39
N GLU A 219 -21.23 17.78 2.28
CA GLU A 219 -22.63 18.18 2.26
C GLU A 219 -23.50 16.98 1.81
N PRO A 220 -24.79 16.93 2.13
CA PRO A 220 -25.64 15.75 1.87
C PRO A 220 -25.65 15.29 0.40
N GLN A 221 -25.65 16.21 -0.56
CA GLN A 221 -25.74 15.91 -1.99
C GLN A 221 -24.44 16.02 -2.76
N ILE A 222 -23.46 16.76 -2.22
CA ILE A 222 -22.20 17.02 -2.90
C ILE A 222 -21.05 17.21 -1.90
N ALA A 223 -19.96 16.52 -2.11
CA ALA A 223 -18.73 16.83 -1.38
C ALA A 223 -17.92 17.91 -2.12
N LYS A 224 -17.50 18.95 -1.41
CA LYS A 224 -16.64 20.02 -1.94
C LYS A 224 -15.23 19.82 -1.42
N ILE A 225 -14.32 19.54 -2.33
CA ILE A 225 -12.95 19.15 -2.03
C ILE A 225 -11.98 20.09 -2.71
N SER A 226 -11.06 20.67 -1.93
CA SER A 226 -9.91 21.42 -2.44
C SER A 226 -8.64 20.65 -2.12
N ALA A 227 -7.81 20.39 -3.14
CA ALA A 227 -6.55 19.70 -3.00
C ALA A 227 -5.39 20.49 -3.58
N ILE A 228 -4.23 20.33 -2.97
CA ILE A 228 -2.98 20.95 -3.41
C ILE A 228 -2.01 19.85 -3.79
N ILE A 229 -1.48 19.91 -5.01
CA ILE A 229 -0.39 19.06 -5.45
C ILE A 229 0.90 19.88 -5.29
N PHE A 230 1.78 19.44 -4.41
CA PHE A 230 3.10 20.00 -4.25
C PHE A 230 4.10 19.32 -5.19
N VAL A 231 4.98 20.12 -5.81
CA VAL A 231 6.09 19.67 -6.63
C VAL A 231 7.38 20.35 -6.17
N ALA A 232 8.54 19.74 -6.49
CA ALA A 232 9.82 20.28 -6.04
C ALA A 232 10.34 21.44 -6.91
N ARG A 233 9.90 21.55 -8.18
CA ARG A 233 10.45 22.52 -9.17
C ARG A 233 9.37 23.10 -10.05
N GLU A 234 9.58 24.35 -10.55
CA GLU A 234 8.67 25.01 -11.50
C GLU A 234 8.50 24.24 -12.82
N SER A 235 9.55 23.61 -13.32
CA SER A 235 9.46 22.74 -14.52
C SER A 235 8.48 21.59 -14.33
N GLN A 236 8.47 20.96 -13.15
CA GLN A 236 7.54 19.89 -12.80
C GLN A 236 6.09 20.41 -12.72
N LYS A 237 5.89 21.62 -12.20
CA LYS A 237 4.58 22.29 -12.17
C LYS A 237 4.08 22.51 -13.61
N GLY A 238 4.93 22.99 -14.52
CA GLY A 238 4.58 23.18 -15.92
C GLY A 238 4.16 21.86 -16.59
N ILE A 239 4.90 20.77 -16.37
CA ILE A 239 4.58 19.45 -16.90
C ILE A 239 3.23 18.93 -16.34
N LEU A 240 3.02 19.11 -15.04
CA LEU A 240 1.81 18.64 -14.36
C LEU A 240 0.55 19.37 -14.85
N ILE A 241 0.65 20.67 -15.08
CA ILE A 241 -0.45 21.47 -15.63
C ILE A 241 -0.68 21.14 -17.11
N GLY A 242 0.40 21.00 -17.88
CA GLY A 242 0.36 20.74 -19.30
C GLY A 242 -0.09 21.96 -20.15
N HIS A 243 -0.13 21.78 -21.47
CA HIS A 243 -0.53 22.86 -22.39
C HIS A 243 -1.96 23.32 -22.09
N LYS A 244 -2.13 24.60 -21.78
CA LYS A 244 -3.42 25.23 -21.40
C LYS A 244 -4.18 24.46 -20.30
N GLY A 245 -3.49 23.78 -19.42
CA GLY A 245 -4.09 23.03 -18.30
C GLY A 245 -4.67 21.66 -18.67
N SER A 246 -4.45 21.18 -19.88
CA SER A 246 -5.10 19.95 -20.39
C SER A 246 -4.72 18.69 -19.61
N ALA A 247 -3.45 18.54 -19.20
CA ALA A 247 -3.00 17.36 -18.47
C ALA A 247 -3.59 17.31 -17.06
N LEU A 248 -3.55 18.44 -16.34
CA LEU A 248 -4.16 18.55 -15.02
C LEU A 248 -5.68 18.35 -15.06
N LYS A 249 -6.36 18.92 -16.09
CA LYS A 249 -7.80 18.74 -16.28
C LYS A 249 -8.17 17.27 -16.45
N LYS A 250 -7.44 16.52 -17.30
CA LYS A 250 -7.63 15.08 -17.48
C LYS A 250 -7.50 14.34 -16.14
N THR A 251 -6.39 14.54 -15.46
CA THR A 251 -6.08 13.88 -14.18
C THR A 251 -7.13 14.20 -13.10
N SER A 252 -7.54 15.48 -12.99
CA SER A 252 -8.59 15.91 -12.06
C SER A 252 -9.95 15.30 -12.37
N THR A 253 -10.30 15.17 -13.66
CA THR A 253 -11.56 14.55 -14.07
C THR A 253 -11.62 13.07 -13.72
N GLU A 254 -10.54 12.34 -13.99
CA GLU A 254 -10.43 10.92 -13.64
C GLU A 254 -10.45 10.72 -12.10
N ALA A 255 -9.71 11.55 -11.37
CA ALA A 255 -9.71 11.53 -9.91
C ALA A 255 -11.11 11.81 -9.34
N ARG A 256 -11.79 12.85 -9.83
CA ARG A 256 -13.16 13.18 -9.42
C ARG A 256 -14.12 12.01 -9.62
N THR A 257 -14.06 11.35 -10.77
CA THR A 257 -14.92 10.20 -11.06
C THR A 257 -14.72 9.06 -10.06
N ASP A 258 -13.48 8.77 -9.68
CA ASP A 258 -13.20 7.70 -8.73
C ASP A 258 -13.48 8.11 -7.28
N ILE A 259 -13.33 9.40 -6.93
CA ILE A 259 -13.75 9.94 -5.63
C ILE A 259 -15.28 9.91 -5.51
N GLU A 260 -16.04 10.22 -6.59
CA GLU A 260 -17.51 10.10 -6.60
C GLU A 260 -17.96 8.65 -6.33
N LYS A 261 -17.27 7.66 -6.91
CA LYS A 261 -17.55 6.24 -6.62
C LYS A 261 -17.22 5.87 -5.17
N PHE A 262 -16.09 6.35 -4.67
CA PHE A 262 -15.64 6.09 -3.29
C PHE A 262 -16.61 6.68 -2.25
N LEU A 263 -17.04 7.93 -2.45
CA LEU A 263 -17.95 8.63 -1.52
C LEU A 263 -19.44 8.32 -1.75
N GLY A 264 -19.79 7.66 -2.85
CA GLY A 264 -21.19 7.38 -3.22
C GLY A 264 -22.02 8.63 -3.53
N LYS A 265 -21.40 9.78 -3.79
CA LYS A 265 -22.07 11.06 -4.04
C LYS A 265 -21.32 11.93 -5.05
N LYS A 266 -21.97 13.01 -5.50
CA LYS A 266 -21.33 14.00 -6.39
C LYS A 266 -20.17 14.72 -5.71
N VAL A 267 -19.16 15.08 -6.51
CA VAL A 267 -17.95 15.75 -6.02
C VAL A 267 -17.63 16.99 -6.85
N PHE A 268 -17.46 18.12 -6.18
CA PHE A 268 -16.74 19.27 -6.72
C PHE A 268 -15.28 19.20 -6.29
N LEU A 269 -14.37 18.99 -7.24
CA LEU A 269 -12.94 18.85 -6.99
C LEU A 269 -12.18 20.02 -7.58
N ALA A 270 -11.57 20.84 -6.73
CA ALA A 270 -10.64 21.90 -7.10
C ALA A 270 -9.20 21.48 -6.80
N ILE A 271 -8.32 21.53 -7.80
CA ILE A 271 -6.90 21.16 -7.63
C ILE A 271 -6.01 22.33 -7.98
N GLN A 272 -5.08 22.67 -7.06
CA GLN A 272 -4.02 23.65 -7.26
C GLN A 272 -2.65 22.96 -7.29
N VAL A 273 -1.70 23.49 -8.07
CA VAL A 273 -0.31 23.02 -8.10
C VAL A 273 0.59 24.10 -7.51
N LYS A 274 1.32 23.75 -6.46
CA LYS A 274 2.27 24.65 -5.76
C LYS A 274 3.68 24.06 -5.78
N VAL A 275 4.67 24.93 -5.88
CA VAL A 275 6.08 24.51 -5.74
C VAL A 275 6.48 24.62 -4.27
N SER A 276 7.02 23.54 -3.75
CA SER A 276 7.69 23.45 -2.47
C SER A 276 9.08 22.88 -2.69
N LYS A 277 10.07 23.76 -2.76
CA LYS A 277 11.45 23.37 -3.06
C LYS A 277 11.94 22.31 -2.07
N ASP A 278 12.59 21.30 -2.63
CA ASP A 278 13.26 20.22 -1.87
C ASP A 278 12.41 19.57 -0.76
N TRP A 279 11.07 19.55 -0.95
CA TRP A 279 10.13 19.04 0.06
C TRP A 279 10.42 17.61 0.51
N ARG A 280 11.01 16.76 -0.37
CA ARG A 280 11.36 15.37 -0.08
C ARG A 280 12.50 15.22 0.94
N ASP A 281 13.31 16.27 1.09
CA ASP A 281 14.43 16.34 2.03
C ASP A 281 14.18 17.29 3.20
N ASN A 282 13.05 18.01 3.16
CA ASN A 282 12.68 19.00 4.17
C ASN A 282 11.87 18.34 5.30
N GLU A 283 12.48 18.22 6.48
CA GLU A 283 11.88 17.56 7.64
C GLU A 283 10.54 18.18 8.05
N LYS A 284 10.43 19.52 8.03
CA LYS A 284 9.19 20.23 8.39
C LYS A 284 8.05 19.87 7.40
N GLN A 285 8.36 19.75 6.13
CA GLN A 285 7.36 19.35 5.13
C GLN A 285 6.99 17.87 5.28
N LEU A 286 7.98 17.01 5.53
CA LEU A 286 7.72 15.58 5.76
C LEU A 286 6.85 15.35 6.99
N ARG A 287 7.06 16.09 8.10
CA ARG A 287 6.14 16.07 9.27
C ARG A 287 4.73 16.53 8.88
N ARG A 288 4.62 17.66 8.16
CA ARG A 288 3.32 18.18 7.69
C ARG A 288 2.56 17.17 6.83
N PHE A 289 3.27 16.38 6.03
CA PHE A 289 2.69 15.37 5.14
C PHE A 289 2.50 14.00 5.81
N GLY A 290 2.84 13.87 7.10
CA GLY A 290 2.62 12.64 7.86
C GLY A 290 3.66 11.54 7.63
N TYR A 291 4.85 11.88 7.12
CA TYR A 291 5.95 10.93 6.95
C TYR A 291 6.87 10.84 8.17
N LEU A 292 6.82 11.82 9.05
CA LEU A 292 7.57 11.88 10.31
C LEU A 292 6.61 12.22 11.45
N SER A 293 6.74 11.54 12.57
CA SER A 293 6.11 11.84 13.85
C SER A 293 6.78 13.03 14.55
#